data_9195a487f2c607479383e7a218f11de1
#
_entry.id   9195a487f2c607479383e7a218f11de1
#
_cell.length_a   1.000
_cell.length_b   1.000
_cell.length_c   1.000
_cell.angle_alpha   90.00
_cell.angle_beta   90.00
_cell.angle_gamma   90.00
#
_symmetry.space_group_name_H-M   'P 1'
#
loop_
_entity.id
_entity.type
_entity.pdbx_description
1 polymer ?
#
loop_
_entity_poly.entity_id
_entity_poly.type
_entity_poly.pdbx_seq_one_letter_code
_entity_poly.pdbx_strand_id
1 'polypeptide(L)'
;AQYLYDRCDELGMLAWVDAPFHRSSFLGDVAYYATPQFEQNGLQQLQEIIAQNYNHPSVVMWGIFSRLWTRGNDVTPYLAKLNAAAHALDPSRPTVACSDQDGNINFITDLIVWRQDVGWRKGTTDDVTVWRDQLQKGWSHLRSGICYGGSGFIGHKSYTAQAAPRANWMPEERQTRFHE
;
A
#
# COMPACT_ATOMS: atom_id res chain seq x y z
N ALA A 1 11.74 -10.61 9.76
CA ALA A 1 10.47 -9.90 9.98
C ALA A 1 10.14 -9.81 11.46
N GLN A 2 10.27 -10.89 12.25
CA GLN A 2 9.91 -10.94 13.68
C GLN A 2 10.47 -9.75 14.47
N TYR A 3 11.78 -9.53 14.43
CA TYR A 3 12.44 -8.42 15.13
C TYR A 3 11.82 -7.04 14.87
N LEU A 4 11.31 -6.79 13.64
CA LEU A 4 10.65 -5.53 13.32
C LEU A 4 9.36 -5.36 14.13
N TYR A 5 8.53 -6.39 14.19
CA TYR A 5 7.26 -6.34 14.91
C TYR A 5 7.48 -6.28 16.43
N ASP A 6 8.46 -7.04 16.95
CA ASP A 6 8.85 -6.92 18.37
C ASP A 6 9.24 -5.48 18.72
N ARG A 7 10.00 -4.81 17.85
CA ARG A 7 10.36 -3.39 18.06
C ARG A 7 9.18 -2.44 17.91
N CYS A 8 8.25 -2.72 16.98
CA CYS A 8 7.02 -1.93 16.88
C CYS A 8 6.16 -2.06 18.14
N ASP A 9 6.04 -3.28 18.67
CA ASP A 9 5.32 -3.56 19.91
C ASP A 9 5.92 -2.78 21.08
N GLU A 10 7.26 -2.82 21.25
CA GLU A 10 7.97 -2.10 22.31
C GLU A 10 7.85 -0.58 22.21
N LEU A 11 7.85 -0.05 20.99
CA LEU A 11 7.85 1.40 20.73
C LEU A 11 6.43 1.98 20.58
N GLY A 12 5.38 1.15 20.63
CA GLY A 12 4.01 1.59 20.39
C GLY A 12 3.75 2.05 18.96
N MET A 13 4.53 1.53 17.98
CA MET A 13 4.34 1.84 16.57
C MET A 13 3.30 0.91 15.95
N LEU A 14 2.41 1.46 15.12
CA LEU A 14 1.45 0.66 14.41
C LEU A 14 2.05 0.10 13.12
N ALA A 15 1.77 -1.16 12.85
CA ALA A 15 2.21 -1.87 11.66
C ALA A 15 1.00 -2.35 10.83
N TRP A 16 1.13 -2.18 9.54
CA TRP A 16 0.25 -2.78 8.55
C TRP A 16 1.07 -3.86 7.82
N VAL A 17 0.56 -5.09 7.79
CA VAL A 17 1.27 -6.25 7.22
C VAL A 17 0.61 -6.65 5.92
N ASP A 18 1.34 -6.53 4.82
CA ASP A 18 0.88 -6.91 3.49
C ASP A 18 1.11 -8.39 3.20
N ALA A 19 0.09 -9.05 2.63
CA ALA A 19 0.31 -10.26 1.85
C ALA A 19 1.24 -9.93 0.67
N PRO A 20 2.10 -10.87 0.22
CA PRO A 20 3.06 -10.62 -0.85
C PRO A 20 2.38 -10.56 -2.24
N PHE A 21 1.23 -9.93 -2.34
CA PHE A 21 0.47 -9.73 -3.55
C PHE A 21 0.51 -8.28 -3.99
N HIS A 22 1.54 -7.95 -4.73
CA HIS A 22 1.82 -6.60 -5.18
C HIS A 22 2.23 -6.58 -6.65
N ARG A 23 2.22 -5.39 -7.24
CA ARG A 23 2.73 -5.15 -8.59
C ARG A 23 4.19 -5.61 -8.68
N SER A 24 4.49 -6.46 -9.65
CA SER A 24 5.86 -6.79 -9.99
C SER A 24 6.64 -5.53 -10.38
N SER A 25 7.85 -5.39 -9.85
CA SER A 25 8.76 -4.30 -10.21
C SER A 25 9.50 -4.56 -11.53
N PHE A 26 9.39 -5.77 -12.09
CA PHE A 26 10.10 -6.17 -13.28
C PHE A 26 9.26 -5.98 -14.54
N LEU A 27 9.95 -5.59 -15.61
CA LEU A 27 9.38 -5.26 -16.92
C LEU A 27 8.52 -6.41 -17.47
N GLY A 28 7.27 -6.08 -17.75
CA GLY A 28 6.38 -6.96 -18.51
C GLY A 28 5.66 -8.04 -17.71
N ASP A 29 6.00 -8.19 -16.43
CA ASP A 29 5.36 -9.19 -15.59
C ASP A 29 3.97 -8.76 -15.11
N VAL A 30 3.07 -9.72 -14.97
CA VAL A 30 1.73 -9.51 -14.44
C VAL A 30 1.70 -9.91 -12.97
N ALA A 31 0.94 -9.18 -12.17
CA ALA A 31 0.82 -9.48 -10.75
C ALA A 31 -0.06 -10.68 -10.45
N TYR A 32 -0.86 -11.13 -11.41
CA TYR A 32 -1.84 -12.18 -11.21
C TYR A 32 -1.89 -13.16 -12.38
N TYR A 33 -1.88 -14.44 -12.03
CA TYR A 33 -2.11 -15.56 -12.93
C TYR A 33 -3.32 -16.35 -12.44
N ALA A 34 -4.36 -16.42 -13.26
CA ALA A 34 -5.59 -17.14 -12.94
C ALA A 34 -5.39 -18.67 -13.01
N THR A 35 -4.56 -19.20 -12.13
CA THR A 35 -4.33 -20.64 -11.98
C THR A 35 -4.64 -21.08 -10.54
N PRO A 36 -5.19 -22.29 -10.35
CA PRO A 36 -5.46 -22.83 -9.02
C PRO A 36 -4.22 -22.85 -8.11
N GLN A 37 -3.06 -23.14 -8.66
CA GLN A 37 -1.80 -23.18 -7.93
C GLN A 37 -1.38 -21.81 -7.41
N PHE A 38 -1.52 -20.76 -8.23
CA PHE A 38 -1.21 -19.41 -7.81
C PHE A 38 -2.15 -18.94 -6.70
N GLU A 39 -3.46 -19.16 -6.89
CA GLU A 39 -4.47 -18.76 -5.89
C GLU A 39 -4.30 -19.51 -4.57
N GLN A 40 -4.04 -20.82 -4.63
CA GLN A 40 -3.81 -21.64 -3.44
C GLN A 40 -2.55 -21.21 -2.68
N ASN A 41 -1.46 -20.94 -3.40
CA ASN A 41 -0.22 -20.46 -2.80
C ASN A 41 -0.40 -19.10 -2.10
N GLY A 42 -1.10 -18.17 -2.73
CA GLY A 42 -1.36 -16.87 -2.11
C GLY A 42 -2.26 -16.94 -0.88
N LEU A 43 -3.27 -17.83 -0.88
CA LEU A 43 -4.09 -18.10 0.30
C LEU A 43 -3.25 -18.70 1.43
N GLN A 44 -2.39 -19.66 1.14
CA GLN A 44 -1.49 -20.25 2.12
C GLN A 44 -0.54 -19.19 2.72
N GLN A 45 0.08 -18.36 1.90
CA GLN A 45 0.96 -17.29 2.39
C GLN A 45 0.23 -16.30 3.28
N LEU A 46 -1.00 -15.92 2.95
CA LEU A 46 -1.82 -15.05 3.80
C LEU A 46 -2.10 -15.72 5.16
N GLN A 47 -2.46 -17.00 5.17
CA GLN A 47 -2.68 -17.77 6.40
C GLN A 47 -1.43 -17.81 7.27
N GLU A 48 -0.27 -18.08 6.68
CA GLU A 48 1.01 -18.13 7.38
C GLU A 48 1.38 -16.75 7.98
N ILE A 49 1.19 -15.67 7.21
CA ILE A 49 1.46 -14.31 7.67
C ILE A 49 0.56 -13.94 8.86
N ILE A 50 -0.72 -14.23 8.79
CA ILE A 50 -1.66 -13.95 9.88
C ILE A 50 -1.29 -14.80 11.11
N ALA A 51 -1.08 -16.10 10.95
CA ALA A 51 -0.74 -16.99 12.05
C ALA A 51 0.57 -16.59 12.76
N GLN A 52 1.58 -16.15 12.00
CA GLN A 52 2.87 -15.74 12.55
C GLN A 52 2.80 -14.42 13.30
N ASN A 53 1.93 -13.48 12.87
CA ASN A 53 1.92 -12.11 13.39
C ASN A 53 0.66 -11.77 14.19
N TYR A 54 -0.23 -12.72 14.42
CA TYR A 54 -1.50 -12.52 15.12
C TYR A 54 -1.34 -11.93 16.51
N ASN A 55 -0.30 -12.37 17.25
CA ASN A 55 -0.06 -11.96 18.63
C ASN A 55 0.71 -10.64 18.79
N HIS A 56 1.07 -9.96 17.69
CA HIS A 56 1.71 -8.64 17.76
C HIS A 56 0.64 -7.54 17.93
N PRO A 57 0.62 -6.84 19.07
CA PRO A 57 -0.33 -5.73 19.29
C PRO A 57 -0.08 -4.54 18.35
N SER A 58 1.13 -4.39 17.84
CA SER A 58 1.46 -3.36 16.85
C SER A 58 0.79 -3.62 15.49
N VAL A 59 0.52 -4.88 15.15
CA VAL A 59 -0.15 -5.23 13.88
C VAL A 59 -1.62 -4.89 13.98
N VAL A 60 -2.07 -3.90 13.21
CA VAL A 60 -3.43 -3.35 13.29
C VAL A 60 -4.28 -3.62 12.05
N MET A 61 -3.68 -4.01 10.94
CA MET A 61 -4.39 -4.25 9.67
C MET A 61 -3.68 -5.35 8.86
N TRP A 62 -4.49 -6.10 8.09
CA TRP A 62 -4.00 -7.09 7.13
C TRP A 62 -4.13 -6.56 5.70
N GLY A 63 -3.00 -6.37 5.02
CA GLY A 63 -2.94 -5.92 3.64
C GLY A 63 -3.24 -7.07 2.67
N ILE A 64 -4.24 -6.89 1.81
CA ILE A 64 -4.65 -7.91 0.84
C ILE A 64 -3.91 -7.76 -0.47
N PHE A 65 -3.72 -6.54 -0.95
CA PHE A 65 -2.94 -6.26 -2.16
C PHE A 65 -2.33 -4.87 -2.14
N SER A 66 -1.30 -4.69 -2.97
CA SER A 66 -0.66 -3.38 -3.15
C SER A 66 -0.38 -3.12 -4.63
N ARG A 67 -1.09 -2.13 -5.23
CA ARG A 67 -0.86 -1.60 -6.59
C ARG A 67 -0.76 -2.70 -7.64
N LEU A 68 -1.84 -3.42 -7.87
CA LEU A 68 -1.87 -4.52 -8.82
C LEU A 68 -1.88 -4.02 -10.27
N TRP A 69 -1.13 -4.70 -11.13
CA TRP A 69 -1.19 -4.52 -12.56
C TRP A 69 -1.89 -5.72 -13.20
N THR A 70 -3.19 -5.58 -13.43
CA THR A 70 -4.04 -6.71 -13.85
C THR A 70 -4.00 -7.01 -15.35
N ARG A 71 -3.63 -6.04 -16.19
CA ARG A 71 -3.58 -6.16 -17.66
C ARG A 71 -4.82 -6.82 -18.27
N GLY A 72 -6.00 -6.48 -17.77
CA GLY A 72 -7.26 -7.02 -18.26
C GLY A 72 -7.70 -8.35 -17.63
N ASN A 73 -6.90 -8.93 -16.72
CA ASN A 73 -7.37 -10.06 -15.93
C ASN A 73 -8.30 -9.57 -14.82
N ASP A 74 -9.44 -10.24 -14.66
CA ASP A 74 -10.32 -9.99 -13.51
C ASP A 74 -9.77 -10.71 -12.27
N VAL A 75 -9.13 -9.95 -11.41
CA VAL A 75 -8.57 -10.43 -10.15
C VAL A 75 -9.58 -10.35 -9.00
N THR A 76 -10.73 -9.71 -9.22
CA THR A 76 -11.74 -9.43 -8.18
C THR A 76 -12.18 -10.69 -7.42
N PRO A 77 -12.50 -11.83 -8.07
CA PRO A 77 -12.90 -13.04 -7.35
C PRO A 77 -11.80 -13.59 -6.43
N TYR A 78 -10.54 -13.49 -6.85
CA TYR A 78 -9.42 -13.95 -6.03
C TYR A 78 -9.18 -13.02 -4.84
N LEU A 79 -9.24 -11.71 -5.03
CA LEU A 79 -9.13 -10.76 -3.92
C LEU A 79 -10.26 -10.94 -2.91
N ALA A 80 -11.48 -11.22 -3.36
CA ALA A 80 -12.60 -11.51 -2.47
C ALA A 80 -12.35 -12.77 -1.61
N LYS A 81 -11.75 -13.83 -2.20
CA LYS A 81 -11.33 -15.04 -1.45
C LYS A 81 -10.26 -14.71 -0.40
N LEU A 82 -9.25 -13.92 -0.75
CA LEU A 82 -8.21 -13.50 0.19
C LEU A 82 -8.81 -12.67 1.34
N ASN A 83 -9.68 -11.73 1.02
CA ASN A 83 -10.35 -10.89 2.01
C ASN A 83 -11.21 -11.72 2.99
N ALA A 84 -12.01 -12.63 2.45
CA ALA A 84 -12.82 -13.54 3.26
C ALA A 84 -11.96 -14.45 4.16
N ALA A 85 -10.83 -14.95 3.64
CA ALA A 85 -9.91 -15.75 4.42
C ALA A 85 -9.25 -14.96 5.56
N ALA A 86 -8.85 -13.70 5.30
CA ALA A 86 -8.30 -12.83 6.34
C ALA A 86 -9.30 -12.62 7.49
N HIS A 87 -10.55 -12.28 7.18
CA HIS A 87 -11.60 -12.11 8.18
C HIS A 87 -11.95 -13.41 8.95
N ALA A 88 -11.89 -14.56 8.27
CA ALA A 88 -12.11 -15.85 8.93
C ALA A 88 -11.00 -16.21 9.93
N LEU A 89 -9.77 -15.82 9.63
CA LEU A 89 -8.60 -16.06 10.49
C LEU A 89 -8.47 -15.03 11.61
N ASP A 90 -8.79 -13.78 11.33
CA ASP A 90 -8.76 -12.69 12.29
C ASP A 90 -9.92 -11.71 12.07
N PRO A 91 -11.03 -11.92 12.75
CA PRO A 91 -12.18 -11.01 12.67
C PRO A 91 -11.99 -9.71 13.46
N SER A 92 -10.91 -9.57 14.21
CA SER A 92 -10.65 -8.43 15.07
C SER A 92 -9.96 -7.27 14.36
N ARG A 93 -9.23 -7.55 13.28
CA ARG A 93 -8.47 -6.55 12.52
C ARG A 93 -9.08 -6.32 11.14
N PRO A 94 -9.16 -5.05 10.71
CA PRO A 94 -9.64 -4.73 9.38
C PRO A 94 -8.64 -5.16 8.30
N THR A 95 -9.18 -5.41 7.11
CA THR A 95 -8.39 -5.59 5.90
C THR A 95 -8.18 -4.25 5.19
N VAL A 96 -7.07 -4.14 4.50
CA VAL A 96 -6.68 -2.93 3.78
C VAL A 96 -6.04 -3.28 2.43
N ALA A 97 -6.17 -2.38 1.48
CA ALA A 97 -5.43 -2.47 0.23
C ALA A 97 -4.85 -1.12 -0.17
N CYS A 98 -3.71 -1.16 -0.86
CA CYS A 98 -3.08 0.01 -1.44
C CYS A 98 -3.36 0.04 -2.95
N SER A 99 -4.03 1.07 -3.44
CA SER A 99 -4.43 1.18 -4.84
C SER A 99 -3.91 2.46 -5.50
N ASP A 100 -3.56 2.33 -6.77
CA ASP A 100 -3.19 3.44 -7.67
C ASP A 100 -4.07 3.50 -8.92
N GLN A 101 -5.20 2.78 -8.91
CA GLN A 101 -6.11 2.65 -10.06
C GLN A 101 -7.57 2.64 -9.64
N ASP A 102 -8.45 2.99 -10.57
CA ASP A 102 -9.89 2.87 -10.41
C ASP A 102 -10.36 1.42 -10.62
N GLY A 103 -11.60 1.14 -10.22
CA GLY A 103 -12.25 -0.13 -10.48
C GLY A 103 -12.77 -0.87 -9.24
N ASN A 104 -13.42 -1.99 -9.50
CA ASN A 104 -14.15 -2.77 -8.48
C ASN A 104 -13.25 -3.37 -7.41
N ILE A 105 -11.96 -3.51 -7.66
CA ILE A 105 -10.99 -4.01 -6.68
C ILE A 105 -10.93 -3.16 -5.42
N ASN A 106 -11.28 -1.86 -5.53
CA ASN A 106 -11.23 -0.91 -4.42
C ASN A 106 -12.36 -1.08 -3.40
N PHE A 107 -13.35 -1.93 -3.69
CA PHE A 107 -14.51 -2.18 -2.82
C PHE A 107 -14.42 -3.49 -2.03
N ILE A 108 -13.31 -4.22 -2.12
CA ILE A 108 -13.19 -5.57 -1.57
C ILE A 108 -12.76 -5.55 -0.11
N THR A 109 -11.81 -4.67 0.23
CA THR A 109 -11.25 -4.56 1.59
C THR A 109 -12.03 -3.55 2.43
N ASP A 110 -11.91 -3.60 3.75
CA ASP A 110 -12.57 -2.67 4.66
C ASP A 110 -12.08 -1.23 4.50
N LEU A 111 -10.80 -1.08 4.16
CA LEU A 111 -10.15 0.20 3.91
C LEU A 111 -9.40 0.17 2.57
N ILE A 112 -9.38 1.32 1.92
CA ILE A 112 -8.52 1.55 0.75
C ILE A 112 -7.53 2.68 1.04
N VAL A 113 -6.27 2.47 0.71
CA VAL A 113 -5.24 3.51 0.81
C VAL A 113 -4.78 3.86 -0.60
N TRP A 114 -5.05 5.11 -0.98
CA TRP A 114 -4.68 5.61 -2.28
C TRP A 114 -3.21 5.98 -2.33
N ARG A 115 -2.49 5.50 -3.33
CA ARG A 115 -1.09 5.78 -3.53
C ARG A 115 -0.83 6.35 -4.91
N GLN A 116 -0.47 7.61 -4.93
CA GLN A 116 0.08 8.29 -6.10
C GLN A 116 1.26 9.14 -5.66
N ASP A 117 2.15 9.43 -6.61
CA ASP A 117 3.34 10.24 -6.33
C ASP A 117 3.05 11.76 -6.45
N VAL A 118 1.81 12.18 -6.11
CA VAL A 118 1.39 13.58 -6.14
C VAL A 118 2.14 14.39 -5.10
N GLY A 119 2.60 15.57 -5.47
CA GLY A 119 3.42 16.43 -4.63
C GLY A 119 4.89 16.01 -4.56
N TRP A 120 5.17 14.74 -4.79
CA TRP A 120 6.54 14.22 -4.76
C TRP A 120 7.15 14.11 -6.16
N ARG A 121 6.62 13.24 -7.03
CA ARG A 121 7.11 13.02 -8.41
C ARG A 121 6.26 13.70 -9.46
N LYS A 122 5.02 14.04 -9.11
CA LYS A 122 4.06 14.72 -9.97
C LYS A 122 3.55 15.95 -9.28
N GLY A 123 3.55 17.09 -9.97
CA GLY A 123 3.03 18.33 -9.43
C GLY A 123 3.85 18.91 -8.27
N THR A 124 3.15 19.67 -7.44
CA THR A 124 3.67 20.39 -6.28
C THR A 124 3.07 19.85 -4.98
N THR A 125 3.60 20.25 -3.83
CA THR A 125 3.02 19.92 -2.53
C THR A 125 1.57 20.37 -2.38
N ASP A 126 1.19 21.48 -2.98
CA ASP A 126 -0.19 22.01 -2.94
C ASP A 126 -1.17 21.10 -3.67
N ASP A 127 -0.71 20.38 -4.70
CA ASP A 127 -1.54 19.45 -5.46
C ASP A 127 -1.98 18.23 -4.63
N VAL A 128 -1.32 17.93 -3.53
CA VAL A 128 -1.71 16.85 -2.60
C VAL A 128 -3.09 17.11 -2.02
N THR A 129 -3.36 18.35 -1.61
CA THR A 129 -4.66 18.74 -1.07
C THR A 129 -5.76 18.64 -2.12
N VAL A 130 -5.48 19.11 -3.33
CA VAL A 130 -6.43 19.03 -4.47
C VAL A 130 -6.73 17.58 -4.81
N TRP A 131 -5.71 16.74 -4.88
CA TRP A 131 -5.87 15.31 -5.14
C TRP A 131 -6.69 14.61 -4.05
N ARG A 132 -6.39 14.86 -2.77
CA ARG A 132 -7.16 14.34 -1.64
C ARG A 132 -8.64 14.71 -1.74
N ASP A 133 -8.94 15.98 -2.04
CA ASP A 133 -10.32 16.47 -2.14
C ASP A 133 -11.07 15.84 -3.34
N GLN A 134 -10.37 15.57 -4.44
CA GLN A 134 -10.92 14.83 -5.58
C GLN A 134 -11.25 13.39 -5.20
N LEU A 135 -10.35 12.70 -4.50
CA LEU A 135 -10.59 11.35 -3.99
C LEU A 135 -11.80 11.31 -3.06
N GLN A 136 -11.88 12.25 -2.12
CA GLN A 136 -13.00 12.33 -1.18
C GLN A 136 -14.34 12.57 -1.89
N LYS A 137 -14.37 13.40 -2.93
CA LYS A 137 -15.59 13.63 -3.73
C LYS A 137 -15.98 12.39 -4.56
N GLY A 138 -15.01 11.75 -5.19
CA GLY A 138 -15.25 10.58 -6.05
C GLY A 138 -15.58 9.30 -5.27
N TRP A 139 -15.00 9.13 -4.08
CA TRP A 139 -15.02 7.89 -3.31
C TRP A 139 -15.48 8.09 -1.86
N SER A 140 -16.40 9.04 -1.62
CA SER A 140 -16.87 9.42 -0.27
C SER A 140 -17.50 8.27 0.53
N HIS A 141 -17.95 7.21 -0.14
CA HIS A 141 -18.55 6.03 0.48
C HIS A 141 -17.51 4.98 0.92
N LEU A 142 -16.23 5.14 0.54
CA LEU A 142 -15.16 4.26 0.97
C LEU A 142 -14.47 4.81 2.21
N ARG A 143 -14.15 3.92 3.14
CA ARG A 143 -13.20 4.24 4.21
C ARG A 143 -11.82 4.30 3.58
N SER A 144 -11.27 5.49 3.43
CA SER A 144 -10.04 5.66 2.69
C SER A 144 -9.01 6.53 3.39
N GLY A 145 -7.75 6.24 3.10
CA GLY A 145 -6.59 7.03 3.44
C GLY A 145 -5.76 7.33 2.21
N ILE A 146 -4.68 8.06 2.39
CA ILE A 146 -3.67 8.29 1.36
C ILE A 146 -2.31 7.82 1.84
N CYS A 147 -1.54 7.23 0.96
CA CYS A 147 -0.12 6.97 1.21
C CYS A 147 0.64 8.26 0.93
N TYR A 148 1.17 8.83 2.00
CA TYR A 148 1.91 10.09 1.97
C TYR A 148 3.38 9.83 2.29
N GLY A 149 4.27 10.51 1.60
CA GLY A 149 5.69 10.48 1.89
C GLY A 149 6.56 10.76 0.68
N GLY A 150 7.73 11.31 0.96
CA GLY A 150 8.80 11.53 0.00
C GLY A 150 10.08 10.88 0.48
N SER A 151 10.94 10.45 -0.44
CA SER A 151 12.25 9.88 -0.13
C SER A 151 13.37 10.83 -0.55
N GLY A 152 14.42 10.90 0.29
CA GLY A 152 15.68 11.56 -0.04
C GLY A 152 16.82 10.57 0.03
N PHE A 153 17.90 10.80 -0.72
CA PHE A 153 19.13 10.05 -0.58
C PHE A 153 20.17 10.89 0.16
N ILE A 154 20.86 10.26 1.11
CA ILE A 154 21.93 10.89 1.88
C ILE A 154 22.97 11.46 0.93
N GLY A 155 23.29 12.75 1.12
CA GLY A 155 24.26 13.47 0.29
C GLY A 155 23.70 14.06 -1.01
N HIS A 156 22.44 13.77 -1.37
CA HIS A 156 21.81 14.46 -2.48
C HIS A 156 21.30 15.83 -2.01
N LYS A 157 22.07 16.86 -2.28
CA LYS A 157 21.78 18.23 -1.84
C LYS A 157 21.23 19.07 -3.00
N SER A 158 20.34 19.99 -2.69
CA SER A 158 19.81 20.99 -3.63
C SER A 158 19.85 22.37 -3.01
N TYR A 159 20.27 23.35 -3.80
CA TYR A 159 20.19 24.77 -3.42
C TYR A 159 18.75 25.33 -3.47
N THR A 160 17.84 24.60 -4.09
CA THR A 160 16.42 24.96 -4.16
C THR A 160 15.56 23.80 -3.66
N ALA A 161 14.80 24.05 -2.60
CA ALA A 161 13.87 23.07 -2.02
C ALA A 161 12.75 22.64 -3.00
N GLN A 162 12.60 23.34 -4.13
CA GLN A 162 11.59 23.08 -5.16
C GLN A 162 12.10 22.21 -6.31
N ALA A 163 13.40 21.85 -6.33
CA ALA A 163 13.94 21.03 -7.40
C ALA A 163 13.21 19.69 -7.49
N ALA A 164 12.55 19.43 -8.62
CA ALA A 164 11.86 18.18 -8.85
C ALA A 164 12.85 17.00 -8.79
N PRO A 165 12.50 15.87 -8.16
CA PRO A 165 13.36 14.71 -8.18
C PRO A 165 13.53 14.23 -9.61
N ARG A 166 14.76 13.89 -9.97
CA ARG A 166 15.10 13.23 -11.23
C ARG A 166 15.39 11.76 -10.93
N ALA A 167 15.32 10.91 -11.94
CA ALA A 167 15.35 9.46 -11.78
C ALA A 167 16.33 8.91 -10.73
N ASN A 168 17.51 9.50 -10.62
CA ASN A 168 18.58 9.06 -9.70
C ASN A 168 19.05 10.17 -8.74
N TRP A 169 18.26 11.25 -8.58
CA TRP A 169 18.62 12.36 -7.72
C TRP A 169 17.42 12.86 -6.93
N MET A 170 17.44 12.62 -5.63
CA MET A 170 16.37 12.93 -4.69
C MET A 170 16.93 13.75 -3.52
N PRO A 171 16.85 15.09 -3.58
CA PRO A 171 17.44 15.97 -2.58
C PRO A 171 16.77 15.82 -1.22
N GLU A 172 17.58 15.86 -0.15
CA GLU A 172 17.11 15.80 1.23
C GLU A 172 16.26 17.03 1.58
N GLU A 173 16.64 18.22 1.07
CA GLU A 173 15.91 19.46 1.31
C GLU A 173 14.47 19.40 0.76
N ARG A 174 14.27 18.69 -0.36
CA ARG A 174 12.93 18.47 -0.90
C ARG A 174 12.12 17.51 -0.03
N GLN A 175 12.75 16.46 0.49
CA GLN A 175 12.09 15.55 1.41
C GLN A 175 11.61 16.29 2.66
N THR A 176 12.49 17.09 3.26
CA THR A 176 12.16 17.93 4.43
C THR A 176 10.93 18.80 4.13
N ARG A 177 11.00 19.60 3.06
CA ARG A 177 9.91 20.49 2.70
C ARG A 177 8.61 19.78 2.35
N PHE A 178 8.70 18.57 1.79
CA PHE A 178 7.50 17.79 1.46
C PHE A 178 6.74 17.34 2.72
N HIS A 179 7.42 17.21 3.85
CA HIS A 179 6.86 16.79 5.13
C HIS A 179 6.53 17.97 6.07
N GLU A 180 6.90 19.21 5.72
CA GLU A 180 6.50 20.44 6.38
C GLU A 180 5.10 20.92 5.91
#